data_f4bb455e654bee69349194aa4cd0c2b9
#
_entry.id   f4bb455e654bee69349194aa4cd0c2b9
#
_cell.length_a   1.000
_cell.length_b   1.000
_cell.length_c   1.000
_cell.angle_alpha   90.00
_cell.angle_beta   90.00
_cell.angle_gamma   90.00
#
_symmetry.space_group_name_H-M   'P 1'
#
loop_
_entity.id
_entity.type
_entity.pdbx_description
1 polymer ?
#
loop_
_entity_poly.entity_id
_entity_poly.type
_entity_poly.pdbx_seq_one_letter_code
_entity_poly.pdbx_strand_id
1 'polypeptide(L)'
;MYLADGWKDYEIIDAGNDEKLERWGKVILLRPDPQAIWPMKSAGYCDAHYIRSSTGGGAWNFNRTLAESWVINYRNLSFIVRPTGFKHTGLFPEQAVNWDFMHNYVDKYVKKTGRPFRVLNLFAYTGGATCALAAAGAEVVHVDAAKGIVAWAKNNLAQSGLADKPVRFIVDDVMKFVLREQRRGRFYEGILMDPPSYGRGPDGEMWRIEANLYPLVRECVSLLSPDAGFFLINSYTTGLAPAVIKNVLTTALDGRGGVCDAQEIGLPITHGGLVLPCGCTGRWYREV
;
A
#
# COMPACT_ATOMS: atom_id res chain seq x y z
N MET A 1 -4.79 15.06 7.35
CA MET A 1 -3.80 14.26 6.59
C MET A 1 -3.08 13.33 7.54
N TYR A 2 -2.87 12.07 7.17
CA TYR A 2 -1.99 11.14 7.88
C TYR A 2 -0.58 11.24 7.32
N LEU A 3 0.43 11.44 8.16
CA LEU A 3 1.83 11.61 7.76
C LEU A 3 2.65 10.36 8.06
N ALA A 4 3.38 9.86 7.06
CA ALA A 4 4.32 8.76 7.21
C ALA A 4 5.71 9.30 7.61
N ASP A 5 5.83 9.77 8.85
CA ASP A 5 7.00 10.44 9.41
C ASP A 5 7.91 9.51 10.23
N GLY A 6 7.52 8.24 10.38
CA GLY A 6 8.27 7.25 11.19
C GLY A 6 9.48 6.63 10.49
N TRP A 7 9.81 7.01 9.27
CA TRP A 7 10.93 6.47 8.51
C TRP A 7 12.30 6.95 9.02
N LYS A 8 13.29 6.04 8.99
CA LYS A 8 14.71 6.35 9.21
C LYS A 8 15.55 6.07 7.95
N ASP A 9 15.22 5.00 7.24
CA ASP A 9 15.93 4.57 6.04
C ASP A 9 15.35 5.16 4.75
N TYR A 10 14.27 5.92 4.85
CA TYR A 10 13.65 6.61 3.73
C TYR A 10 13.33 8.06 4.10
N GLU A 11 13.50 8.98 3.16
CA GLU A 11 13.02 10.36 3.26
C GLU A 11 12.83 10.98 1.87
N ILE A 12 11.95 11.96 1.76
CA ILE A 12 11.94 12.90 0.65
C ILE A 12 12.86 14.06 1.05
N ILE A 13 13.99 14.16 0.37
CA ILE A 13 14.97 15.24 0.58
C ILE A 13 14.36 16.56 0.12
N ASP A 14 13.85 16.58 -1.13
CA ASP A 14 13.15 17.72 -1.74
C ASP A 14 12.14 17.22 -2.78
N ALA A 15 11.16 18.04 -3.10
CA ALA A 15 10.20 17.76 -4.17
C ALA A 15 9.77 19.06 -4.85
N GLY A 16 9.56 19.02 -6.16
CA GLY A 16 9.14 20.14 -6.98
C GLY A 16 9.43 19.88 -8.45
N ASN A 17 8.91 20.74 -9.34
CA ASN A 17 9.12 20.62 -10.79
C ASN A 17 8.67 19.24 -11.33
N ASP A 18 7.55 18.71 -10.82
CA ASP A 18 7.00 17.39 -11.17
C ASP A 18 7.92 16.19 -10.79
N GLU A 19 8.86 16.38 -9.86
CA GLU A 19 9.81 15.38 -9.41
C GLU A 19 9.98 15.37 -7.90
N LYS A 20 10.55 14.28 -7.38
CA LYS A 20 10.95 14.11 -5.99
C LYS A 20 12.34 13.49 -5.88
N LEU A 21 13.18 14.11 -5.07
CA LEU A 21 14.50 13.64 -4.69
C LEU A 21 14.39 12.86 -3.38
N GLU A 22 14.68 11.58 -3.40
CA GLU A 22 14.43 10.65 -2.30
C GLU A 22 15.70 9.91 -1.90
N ARG A 23 15.86 9.67 -0.60
CA ARG A 23 16.86 8.75 -0.07
C ARG A 23 16.20 7.40 0.28
N TRP A 24 16.78 6.33 -0.23
CA TRP A 24 16.41 4.93 0.00
C TRP A 24 17.58 4.17 0.62
N GLY A 25 17.72 4.22 1.93
CA GLY A 25 18.91 3.76 2.64
C GLY A 25 20.13 4.63 2.30
N LYS A 26 21.07 4.08 1.53
CA LYS A 26 22.27 4.78 1.04
C LYS A 26 22.17 5.26 -0.42
N VAL A 27 21.01 5.05 -1.06
CA VAL A 27 20.80 5.37 -2.47
C VAL A 27 19.88 6.59 -2.59
N ILE A 28 20.28 7.55 -3.42
CA ILE A 28 19.50 8.76 -3.71
C ILE A 28 18.91 8.62 -5.10
N LEU A 29 17.59 8.72 -5.21
CA LEU A 29 16.84 8.58 -6.45
C LEU A 29 16.09 9.88 -6.76
N LEU A 30 16.08 10.28 -8.04
CA LEU A 30 15.20 11.31 -8.56
C LEU A 30 14.12 10.64 -9.41
N ARG A 31 12.86 10.88 -9.06
CA ARG A 31 11.72 10.22 -9.70
C ARG A 31 10.59 11.21 -10.01
N PRO A 32 9.84 11.00 -11.09
CA PRO A 32 8.66 11.83 -11.39
C PRO A 32 7.57 11.74 -10.32
N ASP A 33 7.09 12.89 -9.90
CA ASP A 33 5.90 13.05 -9.08
C ASP A 33 5.07 14.24 -9.55
N PRO A 34 3.99 14.01 -10.35
CA PRO A 34 3.21 15.09 -10.96
C PRO A 34 2.44 15.96 -9.96
N GLN A 35 2.39 15.59 -8.69
CA GLN A 35 1.76 16.41 -7.67
C GLN A 35 2.67 17.51 -7.13
N ALA A 36 3.99 17.37 -7.31
CA ALA A 36 4.99 18.35 -6.87
C ALA A 36 5.12 19.51 -7.88
N ILE A 37 4.05 20.29 -8.07
CA ILE A 37 3.96 21.36 -9.08
C ILE A 37 4.67 22.68 -8.70
N TRP A 38 5.19 22.78 -7.49
CA TRP A 38 5.97 23.92 -7.01
C TRP A 38 7.46 23.77 -7.39
N PRO A 39 8.26 24.86 -7.34
CA PRO A 39 9.68 24.77 -7.61
C PRO A 39 10.44 23.91 -6.59
N MET A 40 11.28 23.00 -7.06
CA MET A 40 12.25 22.32 -6.22
C MET A 40 13.33 23.32 -5.75
N LYS A 41 13.66 23.31 -4.45
CA LYS A 41 14.63 24.23 -3.88
C LYS A 41 16.08 23.84 -4.11
N SER A 42 16.35 22.54 -4.17
CA SER A 42 17.68 21.98 -4.34
C SER A 42 17.64 20.82 -5.33
N ALA A 43 18.20 21.05 -6.51
CA ALA A 43 18.53 19.98 -7.45
C ALA A 43 19.83 19.29 -6.98
N GLY A 44 19.74 18.50 -5.90
CA GLY A 44 20.87 17.77 -5.33
C GLY A 44 21.38 16.65 -6.24
N TYR A 45 22.55 16.08 -5.89
CA TYR A 45 23.04 14.86 -6.53
C TYR A 45 22.05 13.71 -6.36
N CYS A 46 21.86 12.90 -7.40
CA CYS A 46 21.16 11.63 -7.31
C CYS A 46 22.02 10.50 -7.92
N ASP A 47 21.86 9.30 -7.39
CA ASP A 47 22.54 8.10 -7.88
C ASP A 47 21.90 7.57 -9.16
N ALA A 48 20.59 7.73 -9.29
CA ALA A 48 19.84 7.39 -10.50
C ALA A 48 18.60 8.30 -10.64
N HIS A 49 18.26 8.59 -11.89
CA HIS A 49 17.12 9.42 -12.28
C HIS A 49 16.21 8.63 -13.22
N TYR A 50 14.93 8.52 -12.88
CA TYR A 50 13.94 7.93 -13.79
C TYR A 50 13.35 9.00 -14.71
N ILE A 51 13.66 8.94 -15.97
CA ILE A 51 13.21 9.88 -17.00
C ILE A 51 11.98 9.30 -17.70
N ARG A 52 10.88 10.04 -17.68
CA ARG A 52 9.65 9.67 -18.41
C ARG A 52 9.85 9.82 -19.91
N SER A 53 9.34 8.86 -20.67
CA SER A 53 9.19 8.99 -22.12
C SER A 53 7.91 9.76 -22.47
N SER A 54 7.95 10.54 -23.54
CA SER A 54 6.77 11.22 -24.08
C SER A 54 5.71 10.27 -24.65
N THR A 55 6.10 9.02 -24.96
CA THR A 55 5.21 7.98 -25.49
C THR A 55 4.67 7.01 -24.42
N GLY A 56 4.97 7.28 -23.15
CA GLY A 56 4.63 6.43 -22.00
C GLY A 56 5.80 5.57 -21.52
N GLY A 57 5.77 5.18 -20.26
CA GLY A 57 6.88 4.50 -19.60
C GLY A 57 8.06 5.44 -19.32
N GLY A 58 9.29 4.94 -19.42
CA GLY A 58 10.52 5.68 -19.18
C GLY A 58 11.69 4.73 -18.92
N ALA A 59 12.84 5.31 -18.55
CA ALA A 59 14.06 4.58 -18.26
C ALA A 59 14.84 5.21 -17.10
N TRP A 60 15.63 4.40 -16.41
CA TRP A 60 16.57 4.85 -15.41
C TRP A 60 17.87 5.29 -16.08
N ASN A 61 18.32 6.50 -15.75
CA ASN A 61 19.66 6.97 -16.02
C ASN A 61 20.49 6.86 -14.73
N PHE A 62 21.54 6.04 -14.75
CA PHE A 62 22.37 5.76 -13.57
C PHE A 62 23.62 6.65 -13.61
N ASN A 63 23.81 7.49 -12.59
CA ASN A 63 24.99 8.33 -12.40
C ASN A 63 26.16 7.57 -11.74
N ARG A 64 25.88 6.41 -11.14
CA ARG A 64 26.87 5.43 -10.68
C ARG A 64 26.30 4.02 -10.76
N THR A 65 27.15 3.02 -10.68
CA THR A 65 26.71 1.62 -10.57
C THR A 65 26.01 1.39 -9.24
N LEU A 66 24.80 0.86 -9.29
CA LEU A 66 24.02 0.45 -8.12
C LEU A 66 23.99 -1.09 -8.02
N ALA A 67 23.81 -1.61 -6.83
CA ALA A 67 23.41 -3.00 -6.64
C ALA A 67 22.04 -3.24 -7.30
N GLU A 68 21.80 -4.45 -7.78
CA GLU A 68 20.51 -4.81 -8.40
C GLU A 68 19.34 -4.57 -7.44
N SER A 69 19.56 -4.81 -6.15
CA SER A 69 18.60 -4.52 -5.08
C SER A 69 19.33 -4.22 -3.77
N TRP A 70 18.65 -3.56 -2.86
CA TRP A 70 19.14 -3.32 -1.50
C TRP A 70 18.00 -3.37 -0.50
N VAL A 71 18.31 -3.37 0.79
CA VAL A 71 17.32 -3.43 1.86
C VAL A 71 17.17 -2.07 2.52
N ILE A 72 15.93 -1.69 2.81
CA ILE A 72 15.59 -0.60 3.71
C ILE A 72 14.70 -1.11 4.83
N ASN A 73 14.73 -0.44 5.97
CA ASN A 73 14.01 -0.86 7.16
C ASN A 73 12.94 0.17 7.55
N TYR A 74 11.81 -0.34 8.00
CA TYR A 74 10.79 0.43 8.70
C TYR A 74 10.48 -0.23 10.02
N ARG A 75 10.83 0.40 11.15
CA ARG A 75 10.75 -0.22 12.48
C ARG A 75 11.49 -1.56 12.49
N ASN A 76 10.79 -2.66 12.76
CA ASN A 76 11.30 -4.04 12.75
C ASN A 76 11.09 -4.80 11.44
N LEU A 77 10.63 -4.13 10.39
CA LEU A 77 10.40 -4.71 9.08
C LEU A 77 11.55 -4.36 8.13
N SER A 78 11.89 -5.29 7.24
CA SER A 78 12.95 -5.12 6.24
C SER A 78 12.40 -5.40 4.84
N PHE A 79 12.64 -4.47 3.92
CA PHE A 79 12.10 -4.54 2.56
C PHE A 79 13.20 -4.48 1.51
N ILE A 80 13.17 -5.43 0.60
CA ILE A 80 14.02 -5.42 -0.59
C ILE A 80 13.43 -4.41 -1.57
N VAL A 81 14.23 -3.45 -1.98
CA VAL A 81 13.87 -2.42 -2.98
C VAL A 81 14.86 -2.42 -4.13
N ARG A 82 14.40 -2.02 -5.32
CA ARG A 82 15.22 -1.92 -6.54
C ARG A 82 14.56 -1.02 -7.57
N PRO A 83 15.33 -0.37 -8.45
CA PRO A 83 14.78 0.21 -9.67
C PRO A 83 14.08 -0.88 -10.49
N THR A 84 12.85 -0.61 -10.94
CA THR A 84 12.12 -1.51 -11.85
C THR A 84 12.09 -0.92 -13.25
N GLY A 85 11.53 -1.64 -14.22
CA GLY A 85 11.29 -1.10 -15.57
C GLY A 85 10.32 0.08 -15.59
N PHE A 86 9.72 0.41 -14.44
CA PHE A 86 8.88 1.59 -14.22
C PHE A 86 9.52 2.50 -13.18
N LYS A 87 8.88 3.64 -12.88
CA LYS A 87 9.35 4.57 -11.83
C LYS A 87 9.32 3.99 -10.40
N HIS A 88 8.68 2.84 -10.19
CA HIS A 88 8.50 2.25 -8.86
C HIS A 88 9.74 1.49 -8.39
N THR A 89 9.94 1.46 -7.09
CA THR A 89 11.08 0.82 -6.42
C THR A 89 10.71 -0.43 -5.63
N GLY A 90 9.44 -0.83 -5.70
CA GLY A 90 8.93 -2.00 -4.98
C GLY A 90 8.31 -1.69 -3.63
N LEU A 91 8.23 -0.43 -3.20
CA LEU A 91 7.58 -0.05 -1.95
C LEU A 91 6.93 1.33 -2.09
N PHE A 92 5.87 1.55 -1.32
CA PHE A 92 5.15 2.81 -1.16
C PHE A 92 5.31 3.29 0.29
N PRO A 93 6.30 4.14 0.58
CA PRO A 93 6.63 4.54 1.95
C PRO A 93 5.50 5.26 2.69
N GLU A 94 4.66 5.98 1.98
CA GLU A 94 3.48 6.67 2.53
C GLU A 94 2.47 5.71 3.16
N GLN A 95 2.47 4.43 2.76
CA GLN A 95 1.60 3.41 3.33
C GLN A 95 1.98 3.01 4.77
N ALA A 96 3.12 3.48 5.27
CA ALA A 96 3.54 3.21 6.64
C ALA A 96 2.50 3.68 7.69
N VAL A 97 1.73 4.74 7.41
CA VAL A 97 0.62 5.18 8.28
C VAL A 97 -0.48 4.12 8.42
N ASN A 98 -0.71 3.33 7.38
CA ASN A 98 -1.68 2.24 7.41
C ASN A 98 -1.07 0.98 8.03
N TRP A 99 0.22 0.73 7.79
CA TRP A 99 0.90 -0.39 8.46
C TRP A 99 0.90 -0.20 9.98
N ASP A 100 1.19 1.00 10.47
CA ASP A 100 1.16 1.32 11.89
C ASP A 100 -0.24 1.19 12.49
N PHE A 101 -1.26 1.72 11.80
CA PHE A 101 -2.65 1.59 12.23
C PHE A 101 -3.05 0.12 12.36
N MET A 102 -2.84 -0.68 11.32
CA MET A 102 -3.23 -2.09 11.29
C MET A 102 -2.43 -2.93 12.27
N HIS A 103 -1.11 -2.70 12.36
CA HIS A 103 -0.25 -3.38 13.33
C HIS A 103 -0.76 -3.14 14.76
N ASN A 104 -0.97 -1.89 15.14
CA ASN A 104 -1.42 -1.54 16.49
C ASN A 104 -2.81 -2.10 16.77
N TYR A 105 -3.70 -2.08 15.78
CA TYR A 105 -5.04 -2.64 15.89
C TYR A 105 -5.00 -4.15 16.18
N VAL A 106 -4.28 -4.90 15.33
CA VAL A 106 -4.17 -6.36 15.45
C VAL A 106 -3.48 -6.76 16.75
N ASP A 107 -2.36 -6.13 17.10
CA ASP A 107 -1.62 -6.40 18.36
C ASP A 107 -2.54 -6.22 19.59
N LYS A 108 -3.29 -5.10 19.62
CA LYS A 108 -4.26 -4.83 20.69
C LYS A 108 -5.37 -5.89 20.72
N TYR A 109 -5.93 -6.27 19.57
CA TYR A 109 -6.99 -7.26 19.47
C TYR A 109 -6.51 -8.64 19.94
N VAL A 110 -5.37 -9.11 19.46
CA VAL A 110 -4.82 -10.43 19.83
C VAL A 110 -4.49 -10.47 21.32
N LYS A 111 -3.87 -9.42 21.86
CA LYS A 111 -3.58 -9.33 23.31
C LYS A 111 -4.84 -9.34 24.17
N LYS A 112 -5.90 -8.64 23.75
CA LYS A 112 -7.15 -8.54 24.50
C LYS A 112 -7.97 -9.81 24.45
N THR A 113 -8.03 -10.47 23.29
CA THR A 113 -8.97 -11.56 23.03
C THR A 113 -8.35 -12.95 23.05
N GLY A 114 -7.05 -13.06 22.85
CA GLY A 114 -6.35 -14.34 22.61
C GLY A 114 -6.76 -15.04 21.30
N ARG A 115 -7.55 -14.40 20.46
CA ARG A 115 -8.10 -14.98 19.22
C ARG A 115 -7.29 -14.55 18.01
N PRO A 116 -7.17 -15.40 16.96
CA PRO A 116 -6.53 -15.02 15.72
C PRO A 116 -7.32 -13.90 15.03
N PHE A 117 -6.58 -13.00 14.35
CA PHE A 117 -7.14 -11.93 13.54
C PHE A 117 -6.82 -12.21 12.08
N ARG A 118 -7.81 -12.64 11.31
CA ARG A 118 -7.62 -12.98 9.89
C ARG A 118 -7.82 -11.76 9.02
N VAL A 119 -6.86 -11.51 8.13
CA VAL A 119 -6.88 -10.34 7.25
C VAL A 119 -6.81 -10.77 5.78
N LEU A 120 -7.70 -10.21 4.98
CA LEU A 120 -7.66 -10.29 3.52
C LEU A 120 -7.01 -9.01 2.97
N ASN A 121 -5.83 -9.16 2.36
CA ASN A 121 -5.09 -8.09 1.71
C ASN A 121 -5.19 -8.26 0.19
N LEU A 122 -5.89 -7.35 -0.47
CA LEU A 122 -6.21 -7.35 -1.90
C LEU A 122 -5.38 -6.28 -2.63
N PHE A 123 -4.92 -6.58 -3.86
CA PHE A 123 -3.93 -5.79 -4.59
C PHE A 123 -2.67 -5.58 -3.73
N ALA A 124 -2.21 -6.69 -3.13
CA ALA A 124 -1.32 -6.65 -1.98
C ALA A 124 0.13 -6.31 -2.33
N TYR A 125 0.45 -6.18 -3.62
CA TYR A 125 1.74 -5.75 -4.16
C TYR A 125 2.91 -6.53 -3.56
N THR A 126 4.00 -5.86 -3.20
CA THR A 126 5.22 -6.47 -2.63
C THR A 126 5.12 -6.77 -1.13
N GLY A 127 3.92 -6.62 -0.54
CA GLY A 127 3.62 -7.12 0.79
C GLY A 127 4.00 -6.23 1.96
N GLY A 128 4.14 -4.92 1.80
CA GLY A 128 4.42 -4.01 2.92
C GLY A 128 3.39 -4.16 4.05
N ALA A 129 2.10 -4.05 3.73
CA ALA A 129 1.01 -4.26 4.68
C ALA A 129 0.96 -5.70 5.22
N THR A 130 1.25 -6.71 4.38
CA THR A 130 1.31 -8.12 4.77
C THR A 130 2.36 -8.35 5.85
N CYS A 131 3.57 -7.79 5.70
CA CYS A 131 4.63 -7.89 6.70
C CYS A 131 4.22 -7.22 8.02
N ALA A 132 3.62 -6.03 7.97
CA ALA A 132 3.17 -5.32 9.16
C ALA A 132 2.09 -6.10 9.94
N LEU A 133 1.13 -6.68 9.22
CA LEU A 133 0.07 -7.51 9.79
C LEU A 133 0.61 -8.82 10.37
N ALA A 134 1.50 -9.50 9.66
CA ALA A 134 2.12 -10.74 10.11
C ALA A 134 2.98 -10.51 11.37
N ALA A 135 3.71 -9.39 11.44
CA ALA A 135 4.48 -8.98 12.62
C ALA A 135 3.59 -8.73 13.84
N ALA A 136 2.37 -8.25 13.64
CA ALA A 136 1.37 -8.05 14.71
C ALA A 136 0.65 -9.35 15.13
N GLY A 137 0.91 -10.48 14.46
CA GLY A 137 0.29 -11.77 14.77
C GLY A 137 -1.00 -12.08 14.00
N ALA A 138 -1.29 -11.37 12.90
CA ALA A 138 -2.41 -11.70 12.04
C ALA A 138 -2.16 -12.95 11.18
N GLU A 139 -3.24 -13.67 10.85
CA GLU A 139 -3.28 -14.63 9.75
C GLU A 139 -3.63 -13.88 8.47
N VAL A 140 -2.73 -13.84 7.49
CA VAL A 140 -2.90 -12.99 6.30
C VAL A 140 -3.13 -13.81 5.04
N VAL A 141 -4.15 -13.44 4.27
CA VAL A 141 -4.32 -13.88 2.88
C VAL A 141 -3.92 -12.73 1.97
N HIS A 142 -2.78 -12.87 1.33
CA HIS A 142 -2.18 -11.91 0.40
C HIS A 142 -2.58 -12.26 -1.03
N VAL A 143 -3.30 -11.40 -1.71
CA VAL A 143 -3.80 -11.62 -3.07
C VAL A 143 -3.28 -10.54 -4.00
N ASP A 144 -2.61 -10.96 -5.07
CA ASP A 144 -2.18 -10.09 -6.17
C ASP A 144 -2.16 -10.89 -7.48
N ALA A 145 -2.46 -10.25 -8.60
CA ALA A 145 -2.54 -10.93 -9.89
C ALA A 145 -1.15 -11.23 -10.50
N ALA A 146 -0.10 -10.51 -10.09
CA ALA A 146 1.22 -10.58 -10.68
C ALA A 146 2.13 -11.58 -9.94
N LYS A 147 2.40 -12.74 -10.56
CA LYS A 147 3.24 -13.81 -9.97
C LYS A 147 4.60 -13.30 -9.47
N GLY A 148 5.28 -12.44 -10.22
CA GLY A 148 6.58 -11.88 -9.84
C GLY A 148 6.49 -10.96 -8.61
N ILE A 149 5.40 -10.22 -8.48
CA ILE A 149 5.12 -9.35 -7.34
C ILE A 149 4.83 -10.18 -6.09
N VAL A 150 4.03 -11.23 -6.20
CA VAL A 150 3.77 -12.17 -5.09
C VAL A 150 5.05 -12.87 -4.63
N ALA A 151 5.95 -13.23 -5.57
CA ALA A 151 7.26 -13.79 -5.20
C ALA A 151 8.11 -12.76 -4.44
N TRP A 152 8.08 -11.48 -4.85
CA TRP A 152 8.76 -10.41 -4.13
C TRP A 152 8.19 -10.21 -2.71
N ALA A 153 6.86 -10.28 -2.56
CA ALA A 153 6.22 -10.21 -1.26
C ALA A 153 6.67 -11.33 -0.31
N LYS A 154 6.83 -12.57 -0.82
CA LYS A 154 7.39 -13.68 -0.05
C LYS A 154 8.81 -13.40 0.42
N ASN A 155 9.65 -12.82 -0.47
CA ASN A 155 11.01 -12.45 -0.12
C ASN A 155 11.06 -11.35 0.93
N ASN A 156 10.16 -10.35 0.87
CA ASN A 156 10.04 -9.30 1.89
C ASN A 156 9.60 -9.86 3.25
N LEU A 157 8.67 -10.82 3.24
CA LEU A 157 8.26 -11.51 4.47
C LEU A 157 9.45 -12.26 5.11
N ALA A 158 10.19 -13.00 4.30
CA ALA A 158 11.38 -13.73 4.74
C ALA A 158 12.49 -12.77 5.20
N GLN A 159 12.75 -11.68 4.45
CA GLN A 159 13.73 -10.65 4.80
C GLN A 159 13.40 -9.96 6.12
N SER A 160 12.13 -9.84 6.46
CA SER A 160 11.64 -9.31 7.75
C SER A 160 11.70 -10.34 8.89
N GLY A 161 12.22 -11.54 8.66
CA GLY A 161 12.28 -12.61 9.67
C GLY A 161 10.93 -13.23 10.03
N LEU A 162 9.95 -13.15 9.13
CA LEU A 162 8.55 -13.54 9.36
C LEU A 162 8.12 -14.75 8.51
N ALA A 163 9.06 -15.53 7.97
CA ALA A 163 8.77 -16.62 7.05
C ALA A 163 7.92 -17.75 7.66
N ASP A 164 7.92 -17.88 8.98
CA ASP A 164 7.14 -18.84 9.77
C ASP A 164 5.71 -18.40 10.08
N LYS A 165 5.38 -17.14 9.78
CA LYS A 165 4.06 -16.57 10.08
C LYS A 165 2.97 -17.10 9.14
N PRO A 166 1.72 -17.19 9.60
CA PRO A 166 0.60 -17.76 8.85
C PRO A 166 0.15 -16.81 7.71
N VAL A 167 0.93 -16.75 6.64
CA VAL A 167 0.64 -15.95 5.44
C VAL A 167 0.39 -16.87 4.25
N ARG A 168 -0.79 -16.75 3.63
CA ARG A 168 -1.13 -17.43 2.37
C ARG A 168 -0.97 -16.47 1.21
N PHE A 169 -0.09 -16.79 0.29
CA PHE A 169 0.15 -16.03 -0.93
C PHE A 169 -0.64 -16.61 -2.09
N ILE A 170 -1.45 -15.80 -2.73
CA ILE A 170 -2.36 -16.16 -3.80
C ILE A 170 -2.05 -15.30 -5.03
N VAL A 171 -1.79 -15.95 -6.16
CA VAL A 171 -1.71 -15.29 -7.48
C VAL A 171 -3.05 -15.46 -8.15
N ASP A 172 -3.88 -14.42 -8.18
CA ASP A 172 -5.22 -14.48 -8.72
C ASP A 172 -5.81 -13.10 -9.01
N ASP A 173 -6.84 -13.04 -9.84
CA ASP A 173 -7.72 -11.88 -9.95
C ASP A 173 -8.49 -11.67 -8.65
N VAL A 174 -8.54 -10.42 -8.19
CA VAL A 174 -9.12 -10.06 -6.90
C VAL A 174 -10.62 -10.37 -6.83
N MET A 175 -11.39 -10.00 -7.85
CA MET A 175 -12.84 -10.24 -7.87
C MET A 175 -13.14 -11.75 -7.91
N LYS A 176 -12.44 -12.49 -8.77
CA LYS A 176 -12.57 -13.96 -8.86
C LYS A 176 -12.23 -14.63 -7.53
N PHE A 177 -11.20 -14.13 -6.83
CA PHE A 177 -10.82 -14.64 -5.51
C PHE A 177 -11.91 -14.37 -4.46
N VAL A 178 -12.41 -13.13 -4.37
CA VAL A 178 -13.45 -12.72 -3.41
C VAL A 178 -14.72 -13.58 -3.59
N LEU A 179 -15.23 -13.72 -4.80
CA LEU A 179 -16.40 -14.54 -5.09
C LEU A 179 -16.18 -16.03 -4.76
N ARG A 180 -14.95 -16.52 -4.85
CA ARG A 180 -14.59 -17.88 -4.46
C ARG A 180 -14.58 -18.07 -2.94
N GLU A 181 -14.08 -17.10 -2.19
CA GLU A 181 -14.08 -17.13 -0.72
C GLU A 181 -15.51 -17.04 -0.16
N GLN A 182 -16.41 -16.28 -0.79
CA GLN A 182 -17.86 -16.27 -0.45
C GLN A 182 -18.46 -17.67 -0.59
N ARG A 183 -18.25 -18.33 -1.73
CA ARG A 183 -18.75 -19.70 -1.95
C ARG A 183 -18.21 -20.73 -0.96
N ARG A 184 -17.01 -20.47 -0.39
CA ARG A 184 -16.38 -21.29 0.65
C ARG A 184 -16.83 -20.96 2.07
N GLY A 185 -17.67 -19.93 2.24
CA GLY A 185 -18.09 -19.45 3.54
C GLY A 185 -16.94 -18.96 4.42
N ARG A 186 -15.91 -18.33 3.82
CA ARG A 186 -14.78 -17.79 4.56
C ARG A 186 -15.09 -16.39 5.05
N PHE A 187 -14.61 -16.07 6.26
CA PHE A 187 -14.78 -14.75 6.87
C PHE A 187 -13.44 -14.21 7.38
N TYR A 188 -13.34 -12.89 7.43
CA TYR A 188 -12.15 -12.14 7.82
C TYR A 188 -12.50 -11.07 8.86
N GLU A 189 -11.62 -10.86 9.83
CA GLU A 189 -11.73 -9.81 10.84
C GLU A 189 -11.27 -8.46 10.29
N GLY A 190 -10.41 -8.46 9.28
CA GLY A 190 -9.95 -7.25 8.60
C GLY A 190 -9.84 -7.44 7.09
N ILE A 191 -10.17 -6.40 6.34
CA ILE A 191 -9.95 -6.34 4.89
C ILE A 191 -9.23 -5.04 4.57
N LEU A 192 -8.23 -5.11 3.68
CA LEU A 192 -7.64 -3.93 3.07
C LEU A 192 -7.46 -4.12 1.58
N MET A 193 -7.51 -3.03 0.84
CA MET A 193 -7.29 -3.02 -0.60
C MET A 193 -6.59 -1.74 -1.05
N ASP A 194 -5.74 -1.90 -2.06
CA ASP A 194 -5.02 -0.81 -2.73
C ASP A 194 -5.20 -0.92 -4.26
N PRO A 195 -6.43 -0.73 -4.75
CA PRO A 195 -6.76 -0.96 -6.14
C PRO A 195 -6.07 0.06 -7.06
N PRO A 196 -5.58 -0.37 -8.24
CA PRO A 196 -5.04 0.55 -9.22
C PRO A 196 -6.16 1.44 -9.80
N SER A 197 -5.80 2.63 -10.30
CA SER A 197 -6.76 3.49 -11.03
C SER A 197 -7.29 2.81 -12.28
N TYR A 198 -6.41 2.08 -12.98
CA TYR A 198 -6.70 1.36 -14.21
C TYR A 198 -5.85 0.08 -14.28
N GLY A 199 -6.41 -0.97 -14.85
CA GLY A 199 -5.71 -2.23 -15.08
C GLY A 199 -6.41 -3.11 -16.12
N ARG A 200 -5.69 -4.14 -16.58
CA ARG A 200 -6.26 -5.23 -17.39
C ARG A 200 -6.03 -6.54 -16.67
N GLY A 201 -7.08 -7.30 -16.52
CA GLY A 201 -7.01 -8.67 -16.04
C GLY A 201 -6.39 -9.62 -17.10
N PRO A 202 -6.00 -10.83 -16.68
CA PRO A 202 -5.36 -11.82 -17.57
C PRO A 202 -6.25 -12.25 -18.75
N ASP A 203 -7.56 -12.19 -18.60
CA ASP A 203 -8.53 -12.54 -19.63
C ASP A 203 -9.04 -11.30 -20.43
N GLY A 204 -8.36 -10.14 -20.25
CA GLY A 204 -8.67 -8.89 -20.96
C GLY A 204 -9.72 -8.01 -20.29
N GLU A 205 -10.21 -8.38 -19.12
CA GLU A 205 -11.14 -7.57 -18.34
C GLU A 205 -10.54 -6.21 -18.00
N MET A 206 -11.34 -5.18 -18.15
CA MET A 206 -10.93 -3.80 -17.83
C MET A 206 -11.31 -3.44 -16.40
N TRP A 207 -10.31 -3.17 -15.58
CA TRP A 207 -10.49 -2.54 -14.30
C TRP A 207 -10.43 -1.01 -14.46
N ARG A 208 -11.43 -0.32 -13.96
CA ARG A 208 -11.48 1.14 -13.80
C ARG A 208 -12.02 1.41 -12.40
N ILE A 209 -11.29 2.15 -11.59
CA ILE A 209 -11.63 2.31 -10.17
C ILE A 209 -13.02 2.94 -9.98
N GLU A 210 -13.40 3.91 -10.82
CA GLU A 210 -14.70 4.60 -10.74
C GLU A 210 -15.89 3.67 -10.98
N ALA A 211 -15.71 2.64 -11.80
CA ALA A 211 -16.76 1.68 -12.15
C ALA A 211 -16.74 0.44 -11.23
N ASN A 212 -15.56 0.01 -10.79
CA ASN A 212 -15.39 -1.30 -10.18
C ASN A 212 -15.17 -1.26 -8.66
N LEU A 213 -14.77 -0.11 -8.06
CA LEU A 213 -14.46 -0.03 -6.65
C LEU A 213 -15.67 -0.37 -5.77
N TYR A 214 -16.80 0.32 -5.95
CA TYR A 214 -17.98 0.10 -5.12
C TYR A 214 -18.56 -1.32 -5.24
N PRO A 215 -18.71 -1.92 -6.44
CA PRO A 215 -19.06 -3.32 -6.58
C PRO A 215 -18.12 -4.26 -5.82
N LEU A 216 -16.79 -4.08 -5.95
CA LEU A 216 -15.83 -4.92 -5.24
C LEU A 216 -15.95 -4.77 -3.71
N VAL A 217 -16.09 -3.55 -3.22
CA VAL A 217 -16.27 -3.29 -1.78
C VAL A 217 -17.52 -3.99 -1.26
N ARG A 218 -18.63 -3.95 -1.99
CA ARG A 218 -19.88 -4.64 -1.64
C ARG A 218 -19.67 -6.16 -1.50
N GLU A 219 -18.98 -6.76 -2.46
CA GLU A 219 -18.64 -8.18 -2.39
C GLU A 219 -17.72 -8.50 -1.19
N CYS A 220 -16.73 -7.65 -0.94
CA CYS A 220 -15.83 -7.80 0.21
C CYS A 220 -16.53 -7.67 1.56
N VAL A 221 -17.55 -6.80 1.69
CA VAL A 221 -18.31 -6.62 2.93
C VAL A 221 -19.01 -7.91 3.36
N SER A 222 -19.42 -8.77 2.43
CA SER A 222 -20.00 -10.08 2.74
C SER A 222 -19.00 -11.07 3.34
N LEU A 223 -17.69 -10.83 3.15
CA LEU A 223 -16.61 -11.62 3.75
C LEU A 223 -16.18 -11.12 5.14
N LEU A 224 -16.72 -9.99 5.61
CA LEU A 224 -16.44 -9.53 6.96
C LEU A 224 -17.16 -10.38 8.00
N SER A 225 -16.43 -10.86 8.99
CA SER A 225 -17.00 -11.55 10.13
C SER A 225 -17.96 -10.64 10.92
N PRO A 226 -18.85 -11.21 11.74
CA PRO A 226 -19.68 -10.40 12.65
C PRO A 226 -18.84 -9.50 13.57
N ASP A 227 -17.68 -10.01 14.00
CA ASP A 227 -16.73 -9.32 14.88
C ASP A 227 -15.63 -8.57 14.11
N ALA A 228 -15.86 -8.24 12.83
CA ALA A 228 -14.87 -7.55 12.01
C ALA A 228 -14.40 -6.26 12.67
N GLY A 229 -13.08 -6.04 12.60
CA GLY A 229 -12.41 -4.93 13.24
C GLY A 229 -12.14 -3.75 12.32
N PHE A 230 -11.75 -3.99 11.05
CA PHE A 230 -11.48 -2.90 10.12
C PHE A 230 -11.71 -3.25 8.64
N PHE A 231 -11.93 -2.20 7.84
CA PHE A 231 -11.89 -2.21 6.39
C PHE A 231 -11.13 -0.96 5.90
N LEU A 232 -10.06 -1.14 5.15
CA LEU A 232 -9.25 -0.05 4.60
C LEU A 232 -9.29 -0.05 3.07
N ILE A 233 -9.37 1.16 2.50
CA ILE A 233 -9.24 1.39 1.05
C ILE A 233 -8.22 2.48 0.84
N ASN A 234 -7.21 2.22 0.00
CA ASN A 234 -6.28 3.22 -0.48
C ASN A 234 -6.61 3.65 -1.91
N SER A 235 -6.30 4.87 -2.26
CA SER A 235 -6.45 5.37 -3.63
C SER A 235 -5.38 6.40 -3.95
N TYR A 236 -4.77 6.21 -5.12
CA TYR A 236 -3.82 7.13 -5.75
C TYR A 236 -4.44 7.82 -6.98
N THR A 237 -5.73 7.61 -7.18
CA THR A 237 -6.43 8.12 -8.36
C THR A 237 -6.72 9.60 -8.21
N THR A 238 -6.17 10.40 -9.13
CA THR A 238 -6.49 11.83 -9.23
C THR A 238 -8.00 12.00 -9.44
N GLY A 239 -8.62 12.88 -8.65
CA GLY A 239 -10.07 13.14 -8.69
C GLY A 239 -10.90 12.32 -7.70
N LEU A 240 -10.35 11.28 -7.07
CA LEU A 240 -10.99 10.58 -5.95
C LEU A 240 -10.56 11.21 -4.62
N ALA A 241 -11.29 12.26 -4.21
CA ALA A 241 -11.07 12.89 -2.91
C ALA A 241 -11.34 11.92 -1.74
N PRO A 242 -10.69 12.11 -0.57
CA PRO A 242 -10.94 11.28 0.61
C PRO A 242 -12.42 11.13 0.97
N ALA A 243 -13.23 12.18 0.79
CA ALA A 243 -14.66 12.14 1.02
C ALA A 243 -15.39 11.10 0.15
N VAL A 244 -14.94 10.87 -1.09
CA VAL A 244 -15.53 9.84 -1.97
C VAL A 244 -15.28 8.45 -1.38
N ILE A 245 -14.05 8.16 -0.95
CA ILE A 245 -13.69 6.88 -0.30
C ILE A 245 -14.47 6.70 1.01
N LYS A 246 -14.61 7.77 1.80
CA LYS A 246 -15.46 7.75 3.01
C LYS A 246 -16.89 7.36 2.69
N ASN A 247 -17.50 7.97 1.67
CA ASN A 247 -18.86 7.69 1.27
C ASN A 247 -19.03 6.24 0.77
N VAL A 248 -18.05 5.72 0.02
CA VAL A 248 -18.02 4.31 -0.41
C VAL A 248 -18.07 3.37 0.81
N LEU A 249 -17.19 3.59 1.81
CA LEU A 249 -17.16 2.77 3.02
C LEU A 249 -18.44 2.93 3.85
N THR A 250 -18.88 4.17 4.10
CA THR A 250 -20.08 4.43 4.90
C THR A 250 -21.31 3.76 4.29
N THR A 251 -21.48 3.87 2.96
CA THR A 251 -22.64 3.26 2.28
C THR A 251 -22.54 1.73 2.26
N ALA A 252 -21.35 1.18 2.01
CA ALA A 252 -21.19 -0.27 1.91
C ALA A 252 -21.29 -0.98 3.26
N LEU A 253 -20.91 -0.31 4.36
CA LEU A 253 -20.88 -0.84 5.73
C LEU A 253 -22.05 -0.35 6.60
N ASP A 254 -23.08 0.22 5.95
CA ASP A 254 -24.28 0.67 6.65
C ASP A 254 -24.87 -0.46 7.52
N GLY A 255 -25.33 -0.09 8.73
CA GLY A 255 -25.85 -1.03 9.72
C GLY A 255 -24.80 -1.87 10.48
N ARG A 256 -23.50 -1.80 10.12
CA ARG A 256 -22.46 -2.56 10.84
C ARG A 256 -21.91 -1.85 12.07
N GLY A 257 -22.28 -0.57 12.31
CA GLY A 257 -21.68 0.25 13.36
C GLY A 257 -20.18 0.55 13.07
N GLY A 258 -19.47 1.09 14.07
CA GLY A 258 -18.07 1.51 13.90
C GLY A 258 -17.93 2.94 13.39
N VAL A 259 -16.69 3.33 13.09
CA VAL A 259 -16.32 4.68 12.66
C VAL A 259 -15.78 4.63 11.24
N CYS A 260 -16.24 5.51 10.36
CA CYS A 260 -15.64 5.76 9.04
C CYS A 260 -14.87 7.08 9.07
N ASP A 261 -13.58 7.02 8.71
CA ASP A 261 -12.74 8.19 8.46
C ASP A 261 -12.01 8.05 7.12
N ALA A 262 -11.71 9.17 6.48
CA ALA A 262 -10.87 9.18 5.30
C ALA A 262 -10.07 10.47 5.23
N GLN A 263 -8.79 10.35 4.95
CA GLN A 263 -7.87 11.47 4.86
C GLN A 263 -6.85 11.27 3.74
N GLU A 264 -6.23 12.35 3.32
CA GLU A 264 -5.01 12.28 2.52
C GLU A 264 -3.89 11.61 3.33
N ILE A 265 -3.02 10.91 2.64
CA ILE A 265 -1.75 10.42 3.16
C ILE A 265 -0.61 11.20 2.52
N GLY A 266 0.47 11.42 3.27
CA GLY A 266 1.59 12.21 2.77
C GLY A 266 2.90 11.86 3.42
N LEU A 267 3.95 12.35 2.80
CA LEU A 267 5.35 12.22 3.22
C LEU A 267 5.92 13.59 3.53
N PRO A 268 6.59 13.76 4.69
CA PRO A 268 7.30 15.00 4.98
C PRO A 268 8.44 15.24 3.97
N ILE A 269 8.61 16.48 3.55
CA ILE A 269 9.76 16.92 2.73
C ILE A 269 10.77 17.58 3.68
N THR A 270 11.98 17.03 3.77
CA THR A 270 13.00 17.49 4.69
C THR A 270 13.43 18.92 4.40
N HIS A 271 13.67 19.27 3.13
CA HIS A 271 14.00 20.62 2.73
C HIS A 271 12.74 21.47 2.60
N GLY A 272 12.55 22.39 3.53
CA GLY A 272 11.49 23.40 3.47
C GLY A 272 10.24 23.09 4.26
N GLY A 273 10.15 21.93 4.92
CA GLY A 273 9.06 21.62 5.85
C GLY A 273 7.68 21.47 5.20
N LEU A 274 7.64 21.24 3.86
CA LEU A 274 6.42 20.93 3.13
C LEU A 274 6.05 19.46 3.29
N VAL A 275 4.87 19.08 2.82
CA VAL A 275 4.41 17.70 2.75
C VAL A 275 4.09 17.38 1.29
N LEU A 276 4.58 16.24 0.79
CA LEU A 276 4.15 15.70 -0.49
C LEU A 276 2.87 14.88 -0.27
N PRO A 277 1.71 15.29 -0.83
CA PRO A 277 0.51 14.46 -0.81
C PRO A 277 0.71 13.25 -1.72
N CYS A 278 0.34 12.05 -1.25
CA CYS A 278 0.62 10.80 -1.96
C CYS A 278 -0.64 10.00 -2.32
N GLY A 279 -1.82 10.56 -2.09
CA GLY A 279 -3.10 9.90 -2.26
C GLY A 279 -3.94 9.95 -1.00
N CYS A 280 -4.90 9.04 -0.87
CA CYS A 280 -5.77 9.01 0.31
C CYS A 280 -6.01 7.59 0.81
N THR A 281 -6.42 7.50 2.08
CA THR A 281 -6.89 6.27 2.70
C THR A 281 -8.23 6.50 3.37
N GLY A 282 -9.17 5.56 3.18
CA GLY A 282 -10.40 5.45 3.95
C GLY A 282 -10.29 4.28 4.92
N ARG A 283 -10.77 4.47 6.14
CA ARG A 283 -10.76 3.48 7.20
C ARG A 283 -12.13 3.38 7.83
N TRP A 284 -12.73 2.20 7.77
CA TRP A 284 -13.80 1.84 8.68
C TRP A 284 -13.19 0.95 9.76
N TYR A 285 -13.53 1.18 11.02
CA TYR A 285 -13.05 0.35 12.14
C TYR A 285 -13.99 0.41 13.32
N ARG A 286 -13.92 -0.63 14.15
CA ARG A 286 -14.55 -0.69 15.49
C ARG A 286 -13.47 -0.54 16.56
N GLU A 287 -13.84 -0.05 17.70
CA GLU A 287 -12.93 -0.03 18.85
C GLU A 287 -12.62 -1.46 19.33
N VAL A 288 -11.35 -1.71 19.70
CA VAL A 288 -10.89 -2.98 20.27
C VAL A 288 -11.11 -3.03 21.76
#